data_f810da34830ed7c579cdf11f7d9ff9d1
#
_entry.id   f810da34830ed7c579cdf11f7d9ff9d1
#
_cell.length_a   1.000
_cell.length_b   1.000
_cell.length_c   1.000
_cell.angle_alpha   90.00
_cell.angle_beta   90.00
_cell.angle_gamma   90.00
#
_symmetry.space_group_name_H-M   'P 1'
#
loop_
_entity.id
_entity.type
_entity.pdbx_description
1 polymer ?
#
loop_
_entity_poly.entity_id
_entity_poly.type
_entity_poly.pdbx_seq_one_letter_code
_entity_poly.pdbx_strand_id
1 'polypeptide(L)'
;MIYCKECGYEGIYTGINCSQCGARIRLDEREMLELKKEVKAAKEAGEYETVVENLLILADMGDTAGEREYAKLLEKGSLVPRDIDLATDYFYRAAKKNDATSAYRYSRLVSRMNDAAGRFWLSFSAVLGCASAYLGAADNYAELGKHEYANYYYYLAASGDDVDAIVKLASRYFTGDGIEQNESFAKWYMDKLTFPPLHAIKMAYKLRSVKADEAPAIACKNYDTMIRELLGEARRSGFQTAEAYLNGLLSERGDTDAMCELAEHLLFDESGKNPNEAIRVLTRAAAGGSARAYTMLGLVYRSGAVVPQNISLALDSFEHAGKLGNAEAYELMGDIYHSKSYTGRDVAKACELYELAAKGGVATAEEKAASIRASREGYYYHATRDEDTDPERAFRGYAISAMMGCIPAMLKLAECYALGIGTRKDRSLAFDYYQKSANAGLEEAYFPLGICYSRGVGVAFNFDMAVKNLTRAYKNGDERAKKELVRLYENKKRHLADKLYSQAMRLIYQKKFSEAVKVLTVAIEFKHPKAVYTLGCLYEFGRGVECDKRYAYDLYTAAEKMSFKDTRSKYKSNILRMIKK
;
A
#
# COMPACT_ATOMS: atom_id res chain seq x y z
N MET A 1 -24.11 -12.57 11.48
CA MET A 1 -23.24 -12.96 12.61
C MET A 1 -21.84 -13.12 12.09
N ILE A 2 -20.86 -12.51 12.72
CA ILE A 2 -19.48 -12.55 12.30
C ILE A 2 -18.76 -13.69 12.99
N TYR A 3 -17.97 -14.46 12.22
CA TYR A 3 -17.25 -15.63 12.68
C TYR A 3 -15.76 -15.33 12.77
N CYS A 4 -15.14 -15.56 13.90
CA CYS A 4 -13.69 -15.40 14.05
C CYS A 4 -12.94 -16.58 13.42
N LYS A 5 -12.22 -16.32 12.32
CA LYS A 5 -11.45 -17.35 11.58
C LYS A 5 -10.29 -17.97 12.38
N GLU A 6 -9.84 -17.31 13.46
CA GLU A 6 -8.72 -17.78 14.29
C GLU A 6 -9.13 -18.68 15.46
N CYS A 7 -10.30 -18.45 16.07
CA CYS A 7 -10.73 -19.23 17.24
C CYS A 7 -12.12 -19.84 17.11
N GLY A 8 -12.83 -19.62 16.01
CA GLY A 8 -14.15 -20.19 15.79
C GLY A 8 -15.29 -19.57 16.58
N TYR A 9 -15.05 -18.43 17.24
CA TYR A 9 -16.07 -17.77 18.03
C TYR A 9 -17.11 -17.08 17.14
N GLU A 10 -18.36 -17.39 17.38
CA GLU A 10 -19.53 -16.77 16.75
C GLU A 10 -20.24 -15.90 17.78
N GLY A 11 -20.26 -14.58 17.60
CA GLY A 11 -20.83 -13.69 18.61
C GLY A 11 -20.91 -12.23 18.19
N ILE A 12 -21.45 -11.42 19.11
CA ILE A 12 -21.47 -9.96 18.98
C ILE A 12 -20.08 -9.42 19.29
N TYR A 13 -19.53 -8.64 18.38
CA TYR A 13 -18.20 -8.07 18.51
C TYR A 13 -18.28 -6.61 18.88
N THR A 14 -17.48 -6.21 19.84
CA THR A 14 -17.24 -4.79 20.17
C THR A 14 -15.96 -4.33 19.46
N GLY A 15 -16.09 -3.83 18.23
CA GLY A 15 -14.96 -3.41 17.39
C GLY A 15 -14.36 -4.54 16.53
N ILE A 16 -13.18 -4.28 15.94
CA ILE A 16 -12.52 -5.16 14.95
C ILE A 16 -11.75 -6.35 15.54
N ASN A 17 -11.78 -6.53 16.85
CA ASN A 17 -11.06 -7.62 17.49
C ASN A 17 -12.04 -8.62 18.10
N CYS A 18 -11.74 -9.91 17.92
CA CYS A 18 -12.49 -10.97 18.56
C CYS A 18 -12.41 -10.83 20.08
N SER A 19 -13.55 -10.76 20.75
CA SER A 19 -13.61 -10.66 22.22
C SER A 19 -13.04 -11.87 22.94
N GLN A 20 -12.97 -13.02 22.24
CA GLN A 20 -12.50 -14.28 22.79
C GLN A 20 -10.98 -14.46 22.70
N CYS A 21 -10.36 -14.13 21.56
CA CYS A 21 -8.93 -14.36 21.33
C CYS A 21 -8.13 -13.11 21.02
N GLY A 22 -8.77 -11.95 20.89
CA GLY A 22 -8.12 -10.68 20.54
C GLY A 22 -7.63 -10.58 19.09
N ALA A 23 -7.87 -11.60 18.27
CA ALA A 23 -7.47 -11.59 16.87
C ALA A 23 -8.26 -10.54 16.09
N ARG A 24 -7.58 -9.84 15.18
CA ARG A 24 -8.25 -8.88 14.29
C ARG A 24 -9.16 -9.63 13.32
N ILE A 25 -10.43 -9.26 13.30
CA ILE A 25 -11.42 -9.81 12.37
C ILE A 25 -11.03 -9.36 10.96
N ARG A 26 -11.02 -10.29 10.03
CA ARG A 26 -10.87 -10.02 8.60
C ARG A 26 -12.09 -10.57 7.91
N LEU A 27 -12.97 -9.67 7.50
CA LEU A 27 -14.13 -10.02 6.67
C LEU A 27 -13.66 -10.14 5.22
N ASP A 28 -14.23 -11.10 4.50
CA ASP A 28 -14.08 -11.15 3.05
C ASP A 28 -15.10 -10.21 2.36
N GLU A 29 -14.97 -10.06 1.04
CA GLU A 29 -15.84 -9.16 0.28
C GLU A 29 -17.32 -9.55 0.36
N ARG A 30 -17.64 -10.84 0.51
CA ARG A 30 -19.02 -11.33 0.64
C ARG A 30 -19.60 -10.96 1.99
N GLU A 31 -18.84 -11.20 3.05
CA GLU A 31 -19.21 -10.84 4.42
C GLU A 31 -19.43 -9.33 4.55
N MET A 32 -18.57 -8.51 3.94
CA MET A 32 -18.78 -7.06 3.90
C MET A 32 -20.02 -6.64 3.11
N LEU A 33 -20.29 -7.33 2.01
CA LEU A 33 -21.52 -7.06 1.23
C LEU A 33 -22.79 -7.44 2.01
N GLU A 34 -22.75 -8.52 2.77
CA GLU A 34 -23.88 -8.93 3.64
C GLU A 34 -24.10 -7.91 4.76
N LEU A 35 -23.05 -7.45 5.43
CA LEU A 35 -23.15 -6.38 6.43
C LEU A 35 -23.76 -5.09 5.85
N LYS A 36 -23.40 -4.72 4.62
CA LYS A 36 -24.01 -3.56 3.95
C LYS A 36 -25.52 -3.76 3.71
N LYS A 37 -25.95 -4.97 3.38
CA LYS A 37 -27.38 -5.31 3.25
C LYS A 37 -28.08 -5.26 4.60
N GLU A 38 -27.46 -5.77 5.65
CA GLU A 38 -27.98 -5.71 7.02
C GLU A 38 -28.13 -4.25 7.50
N VAL A 39 -27.13 -3.39 7.25
CA VAL A 39 -27.23 -1.94 7.54
C VAL A 39 -28.43 -1.32 6.85
N LYS A 40 -28.69 -1.69 5.58
CA LYS A 40 -29.84 -1.18 4.84
C LYS A 40 -31.14 -1.68 5.43
N ALA A 41 -31.26 -2.98 5.70
CA ALA A 41 -32.46 -3.58 6.28
C ALA A 41 -32.74 -3.04 7.69
N ALA A 42 -31.71 -2.91 8.53
CA ALA A 42 -31.85 -2.34 9.88
C ALA A 42 -32.27 -0.85 9.85
N LYS A 43 -31.81 -0.07 8.87
CA LYS A 43 -32.29 1.31 8.66
C LYS A 43 -33.77 1.35 8.31
N GLU A 44 -34.25 0.45 7.44
CA GLU A 44 -35.64 0.33 7.03
C GLU A 44 -36.52 -0.16 8.19
N ALA A 45 -35.97 -1.03 9.07
CA ALA A 45 -36.66 -1.54 10.26
C ALA A 45 -36.64 -0.57 11.46
N GLY A 46 -35.82 0.47 11.43
CA GLY A 46 -35.62 1.41 12.55
C GLY A 46 -34.75 0.87 13.69
N GLU A 47 -33.97 -0.17 13.43
CA GLU A 47 -33.05 -0.81 14.38
C GLU A 47 -31.69 -0.06 14.44
N TYR A 48 -31.71 1.11 15.08
CA TYR A 48 -30.57 2.04 15.04
C TYR A 48 -29.30 1.54 15.73
N GLU A 49 -29.42 0.70 16.78
CA GLU A 49 -28.26 0.09 17.45
C GLU A 49 -27.50 -0.81 16.49
N THR A 50 -28.21 -1.71 15.80
CA THR A 50 -27.65 -2.59 14.76
C THR A 50 -27.00 -1.80 13.62
N VAL A 51 -27.62 -0.67 13.22
CA VAL A 51 -27.03 0.23 12.21
C VAL A 51 -25.70 0.79 12.66
N VAL A 52 -25.59 1.27 13.91
CA VAL A 52 -24.37 1.88 14.45
C VAL A 52 -23.27 0.83 14.56
N GLU A 53 -23.56 -0.34 15.12
CA GLU A 53 -22.59 -1.43 15.29
C GLU A 53 -22.03 -1.91 13.94
N ASN A 54 -22.89 -2.19 12.98
CA ASN A 54 -22.47 -2.66 11.67
C ASN A 54 -21.71 -1.57 10.88
N LEU A 55 -22.09 -0.29 11.00
CA LEU A 55 -21.35 0.80 10.39
C LEU A 55 -19.95 0.98 11.02
N LEU A 56 -19.82 0.82 12.32
CA LEU A 56 -18.53 0.85 13.01
C LEU A 56 -17.63 -0.28 12.51
N ILE A 57 -18.16 -1.49 12.41
CA ILE A 57 -17.41 -2.64 11.88
C ILE A 57 -16.94 -2.38 10.45
N LEU A 58 -17.82 -1.91 9.57
CA LEU A 58 -17.47 -1.57 8.19
C LEU A 58 -16.41 -0.47 8.13
N ALA A 59 -16.53 0.58 8.96
CA ALA A 59 -15.58 1.69 9.01
C ALA A 59 -14.20 1.23 9.50
N ASP A 60 -14.14 0.38 10.51
CA ASP A 60 -12.90 -0.17 11.05
C ASP A 60 -12.24 -1.19 10.11
N MET A 61 -13.05 -1.87 9.29
CA MET A 61 -12.57 -2.71 8.20
C MET A 61 -12.03 -1.89 7.01
N GLY A 62 -12.22 -0.59 7.04
CA GLY A 62 -11.79 0.30 5.98
C GLY A 62 -12.74 0.36 4.79
N ASP A 63 -14.01 0.03 4.97
CA ASP A 63 -15.02 0.25 3.94
C ASP A 63 -15.33 1.75 3.81
N THR A 64 -15.11 2.30 2.63
CA THR A 64 -15.25 3.74 2.37
C THR A 64 -16.65 4.27 2.69
N ALA A 65 -17.69 3.50 2.37
CA ALA A 65 -19.06 3.88 2.66
C ALA A 65 -19.37 3.80 4.17
N GLY A 66 -18.84 2.76 4.84
CA GLY A 66 -18.91 2.60 6.29
C GLY A 66 -18.22 3.76 7.02
N GLU A 67 -16.99 4.09 6.65
CA GLU A 67 -16.24 5.24 7.19
C GLU A 67 -17.03 6.55 7.04
N ARG A 68 -17.57 6.81 5.84
CA ARG A 68 -18.37 8.01 5.57
C ARG A 68 -19.65 8.08 6.40
N GLU A 69 -20.42 7.01 6.43
CA GLU A 69 -21.72 7.02 7.12
C GLU A 69 -21.54 7.07 8.64
N TYR A 70 -20.56 6.35 9.19
CA TYR A 70 -20.24 6.40 10.61
C TYR A 70 -19.72 7.79 11.02
N ALA A 71 -18.84 8.41 10.22
CA ALA A 71 -18.39 9.77 10.45
C ALA A 71 -19.53 10.80 10.48
N LYS A 72 -20.57 10.62 9.63
CA LYS A 72 -21.76 11.47 9.67
C LYS A 72 -22.54 11.34 10.98
N LEU A 73 -22.61 10.15 11.57
CA LEU A 73 -23.24 9.94 12.87
C LEU A 73 -22.47 10.64 13.98
N LEU A 74 -21.15 10.51 13.99
CA LEU A 74 -20.27 11.20 14.93
C LEU A 74 -20.34 12.73 14.80
N GLU A 75 -20.36 13.25 13.57
CA GLU A 75 -20.48 14.70 13.32
C GLU A 75 -21.80 15.27 13.87
N LYS A 76 -22.91 14.55 13.64
CA LYS A 76 -24.25 14.98 14.08
C LYS A 76 -24.50 14.74 15.57
N GLY A 77 -23.94 13.69 16.14
CA GLY A 77 -24.26 13.25 17.51
C GLY A 77 -25.68 12.70 17.66
N SER A 78 -26.24 12.09 16.61
CA SER A 78 -27.64 11.69 16.58
C SER A 78 -27.91 10.30 17.15
N LEU A 79 -27.02 9.34 16.96
CA LEU A 79 -27.14 7.95 17.43
C LEU A 79 -25.92 7.52 18.27
N VAL A 80 -24.85 8.28 18.17
CA VAL A 80 -23.61 8.11 18.94
C VAL A 80 -23.25 9.46 19.56
N PRO A 81 -22.48 9.50 20.65
CA PRO A 81 -21.97 10.76 21.19
C PRO A 81 -21.22 11.54 20.11
N ARG A 82 -21.43 12.86 20.08
CA ARG A 82 -20.77 13.72 19.11
C ARG A 82 -19.28 13.74 19.35
N ASP A 83 -18.51 13.36 18.33
CA ASP A 83 -17.05 13.40 18.33
C ASP A 83 -16.55 13.92 16.99
N ILE A 84 -16.14 15.20 16.97
CA ILE A 84 -15.71 15.87 15.73
C ILE A 84 -14.31 15.42 15.31
N ASP A 85 -13.43 15.12 16.27
CA ASP A 85 -12.05 14.70 15.98
C ASP A 85 -12.06 13.31 15.33
N LEU A 86 -12.80 12.38 15.90
CA LEU A 86 -12.98 11.04 15.36
C LEU A 86 -13.74 11.08 14.01
N ALA A 87 -14.76 11.92 13.87
CA ALA A 87 -15.46 12.12 12.60
C ALA A 87 -14.49 12.65 11.53
N THR A 88 -13.60 13.59 11.89
CA THR A 88 -12.60 14.14 10.97
C THR A 88 -11.62 13.06 10.50
N ASP A 89 -11.18 12.16 11.38
CA ASP A 89 -10.31 11.04 11.02
C ASP A 89 -10.99 10.08 10.01
N TYR A 90 -12.22 9.65 10.30
CA TYR A 90 -12.95 8.77 9.38
C TYR A 90 -13.25 9.45 8.04
N PHE A 91 -13.63 10.75 8.02
CA PHE A 91 -13.78 11.48 6.76
C PHE A 91 -12.46 11.58 5.99
N TYR A 92 -11.34 11.81 6.68
CA TYR A 92 -10.02 11.81 6.04
C TYR A 92 -9.66 10.45 5.44
N ARG A 93 -9.89 9.36 6.17
CA ARG A 93 -9.65 7.99 5.70
C ARG A 93 -10.46 7.68 4.43
N ALA A 94 -11.76 8.01 4.42
CA ALA A 94 -12.61 7.83 3.26
C ALA A 94 -12.23 8.78 2.10
N ALA A 95 -11.87 10.04 2.39
CA ALA A 95 -11.39 11.01 1.39
C ALA A 95 -10.11 10.53 0.69
N LYS A 96 -9.19 9.91 1.43
CA LYS A 96 -8.00 9.26 0.87
C LYS A 96 -8.30 8.10 -0.08
N LYS A 97 -9.52 7.58 -0.07
CA LYS A 97 -10.03 6.56 -1.00
C LYS A 97 -10.87 7.18 -2.12
N ASN A 98 -10.69 8.49 -2.37
CA ASN A 98 -11.38 9.27 -3.40
C ASN A 98 -12.91 9.36 -3.19
N ASP A 99 -13.39 9.31 -1.94
CA ASP A 99 -14.80 9.57 -1.65
C ASP A 99 -15.07 11.08 -1.68
N ALA A 100 -15.78 11.52 -2.70
CA ALA A 100 -16.06 12.92 -2.96
C ALA A 100 -16.79 13.62 -1.80
N THR A 101 -17.77 12.95 -1.20
CA THR A 101 -18.57 13.51 -0.08
C THR A 101 -17.72 13.65 1.18
N SER A 102 -16.90 12.66 1.48
CA SER A 102 -15.99 12.70 2.63
C SER A 102 -14.91 13.76 2.47
N ALA A 103 -14.35 13.91 1.26
CA ALA A 103 -13.41 14.98 0.95
C ALA A 103 -14.02 16.36 1.19
N TYR A 104 -15.28 16.58 0.77
CA TYR A 104 -16.02 17.81 1.05
C TYR A 104 -16.24 18.05 2.54
N ARG A 105 -16.68 17.03 3.29
CA ARG A 105 -16.90 17.18 4.74
C ARG A 105 -15.60 17.40 5.49
N TYR A 106 -14.57 16.66 5.13
CA TYR A 106 -13.23 16.84 5.68
C TYR A 106 -12.70 18.26 5.42
N SER A 107 -12.86 18.79 4.21
CA SER A 107 -12.44 20.15 3.88
C SER A 107 -13.05 21.20 4.81
N ARG A 108 -14.35 21.06 5.12
CA ARG A 108 -15.06 21.99 6.02
C ARG A 108 -14.59 21.90 7.48
N LEU A 109 -14.23 20.70 7.93
CA LEU A 109 -13.74 20.49 9.30
C LEU A 109 -12.30 20.98 9.44
N VAL A 110 -11.45 20.67 8.47
CA VAL A 110 -10.01 21.01 8.54
C VAL A 110 -9.74 22.47 8.22
N SER A 111 -10.59 23.18 7.45
CA SER A 111 -10.41 24.61 7.12
C SER A 111 -10.28 25.51 8.35
N ARG A 112 -10.88 25.10 9.47
CA ARG A 112 -10.76 25.84 10.75
C ARG A 112 -9.37 25.77 11.37
N MET A 113 -8.60 24.71 11.04
CA MET A 113 -7.27 24.44 11.61
C MET A 113 -6.16 24.71 10.58
N ASN A 114 -6.42 24.41 9.32
CA ASN A 114 -5.49 24.57 8.19
C ASN A 114 -6.27 24.96 6.92
N ASP A 115 -6.28 26.25 6.62
CA ASP A 115 -7.01 26.80 5.49
C ASP A 115 -6.49 26.29 4.13
N ALA A 116 -5.19 26.10 3.99
CA ALA A 116 -4.60 25.58 2.74
C ALA A 116 -5.03 24.13 2.48
N ALA A 117 -5.01 23.28 3.50
CA ALA A 117 -5.51 21.91 3.38
C ALA A 117 -7.03 21.89 3.12
N GLY A 118 -7.78 22.77 3.76
CA GLY A 118 -9.22 22.92 3.53
C GLY A 118 -9.54 23.28 2.09
N ARG A 119 -8.85 24.26 1.52
CA ARG A 119 -8.99 24.67 0.12
C ARG A 119 -8.61 23.55 -0.86
N PHE A 120 -7.52 22.85 -0.60
CA PHE A 120 -7.13 21.71 -1.43
C PHE A 120 -8.23 20.65 -1.48
N TRP A 121 -8.68 20.16 -0.31
CA TRP A 121 -9.68 19.11 -0.25
C TRP A 121 -11.04 19.53 -0.80
N LEU A 122 -11.40 20.82 -0.70
CA LEU A 122 -12.60 21.37 -1.32
C LEU A 122 -12.51 21.31 -2.85
N SER A 123 -11.39 21.78 -3.41
CA SER A 123 -11.15 21.75 -4.86
C SER A 123 -11.05 20.30 -5.37
N PHE A 124 -10.39 19.42 -4.63
CA PHE A 124 -10.29 18.00 -4.96
C PHE A 124 -11.65 17.30 -4.91
N SER A 125 -12.48 17.60 -3.91
CA SER A 125 -13.86 17.09 -3.84
C SER A 125 -14.71 17.54 -5.05
N ALA A 126 -14.51 18.75 -5.53
CA ALA A 126 -15.17 19.23 -6.74
C ALA A 126 -14.69 18.48 -7.99
N VAL A 127 -13.40 18.16 -8.10
CA VAL A 127 -12.84 17.31 -9.17
C VAL A 127 -13.41 15.90 -9.10
N LEU A 128 -13.63 15.36 -7.90
CA LEU A 128 -14.28 14.06 -7.68
C LEU A 128 -15.79 14.06 -8.02
N GLY A 129 -16.37 15.22 -8.37
CA GLY A 129 -17.78 15.34 -8.77
C GLY A 129 -18.75 15.62 -7.62
N CYS A 130 -18.30 16.06 -6.46
CA CYS A 130 -19.19 16.42 -5.35
C CYS A 130 -19.91 17.74 -5.64
N ALA A 131 -21.21 17.68 -5.96
CA ALA A 131 -22.02 18.87 -6.25
C ALA A 131 -21.97 19.93 -5.12
N SER A 132 -21.98 19.49 -3.86
CA SER A 132 -21.88 20.39 -2.69
C SER A 132 -20.55 21.14 -2.59
N ALA A 133 -19.51 20.70 -3.31
CA ALA A 133 -18.21 21.35 -3.33
C ALA A 133 -18.07 22.40 -4.44
N TYR A 134 -18.88 22.33 -5.49
CA TYR A 134 -18.72 23.17 -6.68
C TYR A 134 -18.75 24.67 -6.38
N LEU A 135 -19.75 25.14 -5.63
CA LEU A 135 -19.87 26.55 -5.27
C LEU A 135 -18.64 27.03 -4.47
N GLY A 136 -18.24 26.30 -3.45
CA GLY A 136 -17.09 26.65 -2.63
C GLY A 136 -15.76 26.59 -3.39
N ALA A 137 -15.59 25.63 -4.30
CA ALA A 137 -14.43 25.55 -5.17
C ALA A 137 -14.39 26.73 -6.15
N ALA A 138 -15.54 27.12 -6.71
CA ALA A 138 -15.67 28.27 -7.56
C ALA A 138 -15.27 29.57 -6.84
N ASP A 139 -15.74 29.76 -5.61
CA ASP A 139 -15.38 30.93 -4.78
C ASP A 139 -13.87 30.93 -4.49
N ASN A 140 -13.29 29.81 -4.12
CA ASN A 140 -11.86 29.70 -3.89
C ASN A 140 -11.02 30.07 -5.13
N TYR A 141 -11.39 29.56 -6.31
CA TYR A 141 -10.71 29.95 -7.55
C TYR A 141 -10.93 31.42 -7.95
N ALA A 142 -12.10 31.98 -7.64
CA ALA A 142 -12.38 33.39 -7.87
C ALA A 142 -11.49 34.31 -7.00
N GLU A 143 -11.32 33.96 -5.71
CA GLU A 143 -10.42 34.66 -4.79
C GLU A 143 -8.95 34.58 -5.25
N LEU A 144 -8.56 33.47 -5.86
CA LEU A 144 -7.22 33.30 -6.45
C LEU A 144 -7.04 33.98 -7.81
N GLY A 145 -8.07 34.69 -8.32
CA GLY A 145 -8.06 35.35 -9.64
C GLY A 145 -8.11 34.36 -10.82
N LYS A 146 -8.40 33.11 -10.58
CA LYS A 146 -8.49 32.05 -11.61
C LYS A 146 -9.92 31.97 -12.17
N HIS A 147 -10.32 33.02 -12.85
CA HIS A 147 -11.70 33.25 -13.26
C HIS A 147 -12.26 32.13 -14.18
N GLU A 148 -11.45 31.56 -15.05
CA GLU A 148 -11.88 30.49 -15.93
C GLU A 148 -12.31 29.22 -15.12
N TYR A 149 -11.51 28.84 -14.13
CA TYR A 149 -11.84 27.69 -13.25
C TYR A 149 -13.06 28.00 -12.39
N ALA A 150 -13.13 29.25 -11.87
CA ALA A 150 -14.27 29.70 -11.10
C ALA A 150 -15.57 29.62 -11.91
N ASN A 151 -15.57 30.14 -13.15
CA ASN A 151 -16.74 30.15 -14.03
C ASN A 151 -17.18 28.71 -14.37
N TYR A 152 -16.24 27.80 -14.60
CA TYR A 152 -16.54 26.39 -14.85
C TYR A 152 -17.26 25.76 -13.66
N TYR A 153 -16.76 25.95 -12.44
CA TYR A 153 -17.41 25.38 -11.26
C TYR A 153 -18.70 26.09 -10.86
N TYR A 154 -18.83 27.40 -11.06
CA TYR A 154 -20.11 28.08 -10.95
C TYR A 154 -21.14 27.52 -11.94
N TYR A 155 -20.73 27.23 -13.17
CA TYR A 155 -21.60 26.58 -14.16
C TYR A 155 -22.05 25.21 -13.70
N LEU A 156 -21.15 24.37 -13.19
CA LEU A 156 -21.50 23.05 -12.67
C LEU A 156 -22.48 23.14 -11.48
N ALA A 157 -22.23 24.05 -10.54
CA ALA A 157 -23.13 24.27 -9.41
C ALA A 157 -24.50 24.79 -9.86
N ALA A 158 -24.54 25.77 -10.77
CA ALA A 158 -25.76 26.32 -11.34
C ALA A 158 -26.57 25.28 -12.16
N SER A 159 -25.89 24.31 -12.78
CA SER A 159 -26.52 23.18 -13.47
C SER A 159 -27.19 22.19 -12.50
N GLY A 160 -26.79 22.20 -11.23
CA GLY A 160 -27.42 21.48 -10.13
C GLY A 160 -28.43 22.34 -9.34
N ASP A 161 -28.93 23.43 -9.93
CA ASP A 161 -29.94 24.35 -9.37
C ASP A 161 -29.48 25.06 -8.07
N ASP A 162 -28.16 25.22 -7.86
CA ASP A 162 -27.63 26.00 -6.74
C ASP A 162 -27.93 27.50 -6.97
N VAL A 163 -28.76 28.07 -6.11
CA VAL A 163 -29.27 29.45 -6.23
C VAL A 163 -28.15 30.46 -6.16
N ASP A 164 -27.19 30.29 -5.27
CA ASP A 164 -26.07 31.24 -5.10
C ASP A 164 -25.13 31.18 -6.32
N ALA A 165 -24.88 29.98 -6.85
CA ALA A 165 -24.09 29.79 -8.07
C ALA A 165 -24.77 30.41 -9.29
N ILE A 166 -26.08 30.24 -9.44
CA ILE A 166 -26.89 30.88 -10.50
C ILE A 166 -26.73 32.38 -10.44
N VAL A 167 -26.89 32.98 -9.26
CA VAL A 167 -26.76 34.45 -9.08
C VAL A 167 -25.33 34.93 -9.36
N LYS A 168 -24.33 34.24 -8.86
CA LYS A 168 -22.92 34.60 -9.08
C LYS A 168 -22.56 34.53 -10.57
N LEU A 169 -22.98 33.47 -11.27
CA LEU A 169 -22.72 33.31 -12.69
C LEU A 169 -23.46 34.36 -13.52
N ALA A 170 -24.73 34.65 -13.19
CA ALA A 170 -25.48 35.74 -13.78
C ALA A 170 -24.77 37.11 -13.56
N SER A 171 -24.28 37.35 -12.35
CA SER A 171 -23.52 38.56 -12.03
C SER A 171 -22.25 38.69 -12.88
N ARG A 172 -21.52 37.61 -13.07
CA ARG A 172 -20.28 37.59 -13.87
C ARG A 172 -20.57 37.87 -15.35
N TYR A 173 -21.62 37.29 -15.92
CA TYR A 173 -22.09 37.67 -17.28
C TYR A 173 -22.56 39.11 -17.36
N PHE A 174 -23.19 39.63 -16.30
CA PHE A 174 -23.67 41.00 -16.27
C PHE A 174 -22.54 42.02 -16.17
N THR A 175 -21.48 41.73 -15.42
CA THR A 175 -20.33 42.63 -15.18
C THR A 175 -19.16 42.42 -16.13
N GLY A 176 -19.06 41.24 -16.74
CA GLY A 176 -17.90 40.85 -17.53
C GLY A 176 -16.70 40.36 -16.68
N ASP A 177 -16.94 39.96 -15.40
CA ASP A 177 -15.87 39.54 -14.50
C ASP A 177 -15.35 38.14 -14.84
N GLY A 178 -14.21 38.10 -15.56
CA GLY A 178 -13.55 36.87 -15.99
C GLY A 178 -14.32 36.04 -17.03
N ILE A 179 -15.35 36.63 -17.63
CA ILE A 179 -16.13 36.09 -18.74
C ILE A 179 -16.58 37.22 -19.63
N GLU A 180 -16.83 36.97 -20.89
CA GLU A 180 -17.36 37.99 -21.80
C GLU A 180 -18.72 38.49 -21.31
N GLN A 181 -18.87 39.83 -21.20
CA GLN A 181 -20.11 40.44 -20.73
C GLN A 181 -21.26 40.12 -21.69
N ASN A 182 -22.36 39.58 -21.15
CA ASN A 182 -23.55 39.25 -21.92
C ASN A 182 -24.82 39.29 -21.05
N GLU A 183 -25.57 40.37 -21.19
CA GLU A 183 -26.80 40.57 -20.42
C GLU A 183 -27.89 39.55 -20.74
N SER A 184 -27.97 39.03 -21.98
CA SER A 184 -28.95 38.00 -22.35
C SER A 184 -28.69 36.69 -21.62
N PHE A 185 -27.41 36.29 -21.49
CA PHE A 185 -27.03 35.10 -20.71
C PHE A 185 -27.23 35.33 -19.22
N ALA A 186 -26.89 36.51 -18.71
CA ALA A 186 -27.18 36.89 -17.33
C ALA A 186 -28.69 36.78 -17.02
N LYS A 187 -29.53 37.25 -17.93
CA LYS A 187 -30.99 37.18 -17.83
C LYS A 187 -31.45 35.71 -17.83
N TRP A 188 -30.93 34.86 -18.72
CA TRP A 188 -31.29 33.46 -18.80
C TRP A 188 -31.02 32.70 -17.48
N TYR A 189 -29.88 32.98 -16.83
CA TYR A 189 -29.61 32.39 -15.51
C TYR A 189 -30.57 32.93 -14.45
N MET A 190 -30.86 34.22 -14.43
CA MET A 190 -31.80 34.81 -13.45
C MET A 190 -33.23 34.29 -13.62
N ASP A 191 -33.65 33.95 -14.84
CA ASP A 191 -34.99 33.43 -15.13
C ASP A 191 -35.17 31.97 -14.65
N LYS A 192 -34.10 31.28 -14.31
CA LYS A 192 -34.18 30.00 -13.63
C LYS A 192 -34.68 30.10 -12.19
N LEU A 193 -34.60 31.30 -11.59
CA LEU A 193 -35.01 31.50 -10.20
C LEU A 193 -36.47 31.98 -10.15
N THR A 194 -37.30 31.22 -9.43
CA THR A 194 -38.69 31.61 -9.16
C THR A 194 -38.74 32.92 -8.39
N PHE A 195 -37.82 33.10 -7.43
CA PHE A 195 -37.63 34.34 -6.68
C PHE A 195 -36.13 34.61 -6.51
N PRO A 196 -35.61 35.73 -7.06
CA PRO A 196 -34.23 36.10 -6.86
C PRO A 196 -33.97 36.49 -5.38
N PRO A 197 -32.85 36.05 -4.77
CA PRO A 197 -32.50 36.45 -3.41
C PRO A 197 -32.32 37.97 -3.31
N LEU A 198 -32.49 38.54 -2.10
CA LEU A 198 -32.50 39.98 -1.84
C LEU A 198 -31.28 40.72 -2.45
N HIS A 199 -30.09 40.15 -2.38
CA HIS A 199 -28.86 40.75 -2.94
C HIS A 199 -28.83 40.78 -4.48
N ALA A 200 -29.62 39.95 -5.15
CA ALA A 200 -29.71 39.85 -6.60
C ALA A 200 -30.85 40.69 -7.21
N ILE A 201 -31.76 41.25 -6.39
CA ILE A 201 -32.97 41.99 -6.86
C ILE A 201 -32.60 43.14 -7.76
N LYS A 202 -31.54 43.92 -7.44
CA LYS A 202 -31.11 45.05 -8.26
C LYS A 202 -30.68 44.61 -9.66
N MET A 203 -29.98 43.51 -9.79
CA MET A 203 -29.57 42.92 -11.07
C MET A 203 -30.80 42.40 -11.83
N ALA A 204 -31.65 41.62 -11.18
CA ALA A 204 -32.89 41.11 -11.78
C ALA A 204 -33.78 42.28 -12.32
N TYR A 205 -33.87 43.40 -11.59
CA TYR A 205 -34.60 44.57 -12.03
C TYR A 205 -33.96 45.21 -13.28
N LYS A 206 -32.62 45.32 -13.35
CA LYS A 206 -31.93 45.86 -14.54
C LYS A 206 -32.11 44.96 -15.76
N LEU A 207 -32.13 43.64 -15.56
CA LEU A 207 -32.28 42.67 -16.64
C LEU A 207 -33.74 42.44 -17.07
N ARG A 208 -34.75 43.04 -16.42
CA ARG A 208 -36.18 42.78 -16.69
C ARG A 208 -36.60 43.03 -18.16
N SER A 209 -35.97 43.96 -18.84
CA SER A 209 -36.27 44.32 -20.25
C SER A 209 -35.35 43.62 -21.26
N VAL A 210 -34.36 42.89 -20.80
CA VAL A 210 -33.42 42.14 -21.64
C VAL A 210 -34.08 40.84 -22.09
N LYS A 211 -33.95 40.50 -23.39
CA LYS A 211 -34.38 39.21 -23.90
C LYS A 211 -33.36 38.15 -23.45
N ALA A 212 -33.85 37.07 -22.86
CA ALA A 212 -33.01 35.96 -22.47
C ALA A 212 -32.65 35.11 -23.70
N ASP A 213 -31.38 34.80 -23.86
CA ASP A 213 -30.88 33.81 -24.80
C ASP A 213 -30.24 32.67 -23.98
N GLU A 214 -30.35 31.44 -24.45
CA GLU A 214 -29.79 30.28 -23.77
C GLU A 214 -28.26 30.44 -23.67
N ALA A 215 -27.75 30.41 -22.43
CA ALA A 215 -26.33 30.50 -22.19
C ALA A 215 -25.63 29.18 -22.58
N PRO A 216 -24.49 29.24 -23.29
CA PRO A 216 -23.74 28.03 -23.65
C PRO A 216 -23.16 27.36 -22.42
N ALA A 217 -22.94 26.06 -22.53
CA ALA A 217 -22.19 25.31 -21.53
C ALA A 217 -20.77 25.88 -21.41
N ILE A 218 -20.33 26.08 -20.18
CA ILE A 218 -18.98 26.57 -19.89
C ILE A 218 -18.04 25.38 -19.78
N ALA A 219 -17.17 25.25 -20.77
CA ALA A 219 -16.07 24.29 -20.73
C ALA A 219 -14.83 24.97 -20.12
N CYS A 220 -14.10 24.27 -19.27
CA CYS A 220 -12.80 24.71 -18.82
C CYS A 220 -11.76 24.39 -19.90
N LYS A 221 -11.31 25.39 -20.67
CA LYS A 221 -10.32 25.21 -21.75
C LYS A 221 -8.97 24.75 -21.19
N ASN A 222 -8.60 25.25 -20.02
CA ASN A 222 -7.35 24.94 -19.34
C ASN A 222 -7.56 23.88 -18.22
N TYR A 223 -8.51 22.96 -18.39
CA TYR A 223 -8.83 21.93 -17.38
C TYR A 223 -7.59 21.11 -16.98
N ASP A 224 -6.78 20.70 -17.95
CA ASP A 224 -5.57 19.93 -17.68
C ASP A 224 -4.55 20.74 -16.87
N THR A 225 -4.44 22.03 -17.12
CA THR A 225 -3.59 22.94 -16.33
C THR A 225 -4.12 23.06 -14.89
N MET A 226 -5.42 23.19 -14.72
CA MET A 226 -6.06 23.21 -13.40
C MET A 226 -5.77 21.92 -12.61
N ILE A 227 -5.90 20.77 -13.27
CA ILE A 227 -5.59 19.46 -12.63
C ILE A 227 -4.11 19.36 -12.27
N ARG A 228 -3.18 19.84 -13.14
CA ARG A 228 -1.72 19.85 -12.83
C ARG A 228 -1.39 20.77 -11.66
N GLU A 229 -2.04 21.91 -11.53
CA GLU A 229 -1.85 22.79 -10.38
C GLU A 229 -2.30 22.13 -9.08
N LEU A 230 -3.49 21.50 -9.09
CA LEU A 230 -4.01 20.76 -7.95
C LEU A 230 -3.13 19.55 -7.62
N LEU A 231 -2.62 18.85 -8.63
CA LEU A 231 -1.63 17.79 -8.49
C LEU A 231 -0.35 18.28 -7.80
N GLY A 232 0.14 19.47 -8.19
CA GLY A 232 1.28 20.09 -7.53
C GLY A 232 1.03 20.42 -6.05
N GLU A 233 -0.19 20.78 -5.68
CA GLU A 233 -0.59 20.96 -4.28
C GLU A 233 -0.67 19.64 -3.54
N ALA A 234 -1.24 18.59 -4.15
CA ALA A 234 -1.29 17.24 -3.58
C ALA A 234 0.11 16.70 -3.24
N ARG A 235 1.07 16.89 -4.16
CA ARG A 235 2.48 16.49 -3.97
C ARG A 235 3.14 17.22 -2.81
N ARG A 236 3.01 18.55 -2.76
CA ARG A 236 3.58 19.35 -1.66
C ARG A 236 3.02 18.99 -0.30
N SER A 237 1.77 18.54 -0.27
CA SER A 237 1.05 18.15 0.94
C SER A 237 1.17 16.66 1.29
N GLY A 238 1.78 15.83 0.43
CA GLY A 238 1.93 14.39 0.63
C GLY A 238 0.63 13.59 0.51
N PHE A 239 -0.35 14.07 -0.26
CA PHE A 239 -1.65 13.41 -0.47
C PHE A 239 -1.58 12.38 -1.62
N GLN A 240 -0.91 11.25 -1.39
CA GLN A 240 -0.59 10.24 -2.40
C GLN A 240 -1.80 9.72 -3.18
N THR A 241 -2.91 9.45 -2.51
CA THR A 241 -4.12 8.92 -3.18
C THR A 241 -4.81 9.96 -4.06
N ALA A 242 -4.82 11.23 -3.62
CA ALA A 242 -5.29 12.33 -4.45
C ALA A 242 -4.36 12.54 -5.66
N GLU A 243 -3.06 12.43 -5.46
CA GLU A 243 -2.05 12.46 -6.52
C GLU A 243 -2.31 11.35 -7.57
N ALA A 244 -2.50 10.11 -7.13
CA ALA A 244 -2.83 9.00 -8.02
C ALA A 244 -4.12 9.22 -8.82
N TYR A 245 -5.16 9.75 -8.19
CA TYR A 245 -6.42 10.07 -8.86
C TYR A 245 -6.25 11.17 -9.92
N LEU A 246 -5.56 12.27 -9.58
CA LEU A 246 -5.34 13.39 -10.49
C LEU A 246 -4.46 12.97 -11.69
N ASN A 247 -3.43 12.16 -11.45
CA ASN A 247 -2.65 11.52 -12.52
C ASN A 247 -3.53 10.61 -13.40
N GLY A 248 -4.50 9.91 -12.82
CA GLY A 248 -5.49 9.12 -13.56
C GLY A 248 -6.30 9.97 -14.53
N LEU A 249 -6.83 11.10 -14.09
CA LEU A 249 -7.58 12.02 -14.94
C LEU A 249 -6.74 12.58 -16.09
N LEU A 250 -5.50 13.00 -15.83
CA LEU A 250 -4.58 13.47 -16.88
C LEU A 250 -4.19 12.35 -17.83
N SER A 251 -4.01 11.14 -17.31
CA SER A 251 -3.74 9.94 -18.10
C SER A 251 -4.86 9.63 -19.10
N GLU A 252 -6.12 9.75 -18.70
CA GLU A 252 -7.28 9.58 -19.60
C GLU A 252 -7.28 10.59 -20.74
N ARG A 253 -6.72 11.76 -20.52
CA ARG A 253 -6.62 12.86 -21.50
C ARG A 253 -5.35 12.79 -22.35
N GLY A 254 -4.51 11.79 -22.17
CA GLY A 254 -3.34 11.54 -23.00
C GLY A 254 -2.02 12.11 -22.48
N ASP A 255 -1.98 12.59 -21.23
CA ASP A 255 -0.73 13.04 -20.59
C ASP A 255 0.16 11.85 -20.26
N THR A 256 1.26 11.70 -21.00
CA THR A 256 2.17 10.56 -20.86
C THR A 256 2.98 10.59 -19.57
N ASP A 257 3.27 11.76 -19.01
CA ASP A 257 3.98 11.88 -17.74
C ASP A 257 3.08 11.48 -16.58
N ALA A 258 1.83 11.93 -16.60
CA ALA A 258 0.82 11.52 -15.64
C ALA A 258 0.55 10.00 -15.71
N MET A 259 0.57 9.42 -16.91
CA MET A 259 0.48 7.95 -17.08
C MET A 259 1.64 7.24 -16.38
N CYS A 260 2.87 7.74 -16.51
CA CYS A 260 4.03 7.14 -15.85
C CYS A 260 3.92 7.20 -14.33
N GLU A 261 3.51 8.34 -13.78
CA GLU A 261 3.33 8.51 -12.35
C GLU A 261 2.19 7.66 -11.78
N LEU A 262 1.07 7.59 -12.50
CA LEU A 262 -0.02 6.70 -12.14
C LEU A 262 0.46 5.24 -12.09
N ALA A 263 1.27 4.83 -13.05
CA ALA A 263 1.83 3.49 -13.09
C ALA A 263 2.80 3.23 -11.92
N GLU A 264 3.57 4.22 -11.48
CA GLU A 264 4.41 4.11 -10.28
C GLU A 264 3.56 3.83 -9.03
N HIS A 265 2.47 4.57 -8.83
CA HIS A 265 1.52 4.31 -7.75
C HIS A 265 0.94 2.89 -7.83
N LEU A 266 0.50 2.46 -9.02
CA LEU A 266 -0.06 1.11 -9.22
C LEU A 266 0.95 -0.02 -9.02
N LEU A 267 2.25 0.24 -9.15
CA LEU A 267 3.31 -0.75 -8.96
C LEU A 267 3.79 -0.84 -7.50
N PHE A 268 3.87 0.29 -6.80
CA PHE A 268 4.61 0.39 -5.54
C PHE A 268 3.73 0.71 -4.33
N ASP A 269 2.54 1.26 -4.49
CA ASP A 269 1.64 1.55 -3.37
C ASP A 269 0.97 0.27 -2.87
N GLU A 270 1.19 -0.05 -1.59
CA GLU A 270 0.64 -1.26 -0.96
C GLU A 270 -0.90 -1.26 -0.91
N SER A 271 -1.53 -0.08 -0.90
CA SER A 271 -2.99 0.08 -0.81
C SER A 271 -3.71 -0.06 -2.16
N GLY A 272 -3.00 0.08 -3.29
CA GLY A 272 -3.58 0.11 -4.64
C GLY A 272 -2.88 -0.77 -5.66
N LYS A 273 -2.08 -1.73 -5.24
CA LYS A 273 -1.22 -2.53 -6.13
C LYS A 273 -2.01 -3.25 -7.22
N ASN A 274 -1.91 -2.74 -8.44
CA ASN A 274 -2.50 -3.35 -9.63
C ASN A 274 -1.48 -3.39 -10.78
N PRO A 275 -0.61 -4.41 -10.79
CA PRO A 275 0.47 -4.51 -11.78
C PRO A 275 -0.01 -4.60 -13.22
N ASN A 276 -1.11 -5.29 -13.46
CA ASN A 276 -1.63 -5.46 -14.81
C ASN A 276 -2.12 -4.11 -15.38
N GLU A 277 -2.79 -3.33 -14.56
CA GLU A 277 -3.23 -1.99 -14.97
C GLU A 277 -2.05 -1.04 -15.15
N ALA A 278 -1.03 -1.11 -14.29
CA ALA A 278 0.21 -0.35 -14.45
C ALA A 278 0.86 -0.61 -15.80
N ILE A 279 0.99 -1.87 -16.21
CA ILE A 279 1.56 -2.23 -17.52
C ILE A 279 0.70 -1.69 -18.66
N ARG A 280 -0.63 -1.76 -18.55
CA ARG A 280 -1.54 -1.21 -19.59
C ARG A 280 -1.36 0.30 -19.74
N VAL A 281 -1.30 1.02 -18.62
CA VAL A 281 -1.07 2.47 -18.61
C VAL A 281 0.30 2.81 -19.20
N LEU A 282 1.36 2.10 -18.77
CA LEU A 282 2.72 2.30 -19.32
C LEU A 282 2.78 2.00 -20.82
N THR A 283 2.11 0.93 -21.30
CA THR A 283 2.06 0.60 -22.72
C THR A 283 1.40 1.71 -23.52
N ARG A 284 0.33 2.31 -22.99
CA ARG A 284 -0.34 3.45 -23.63
C ARG A 284 0.54 4.71 -23.65
N ALA A 285 1.25 4.98 -22.56
CA ALA A 285 2.20 6.08 -22.48
C ALA A 285 3.40 5.90 -23.44
N ALA A 286 3.89 4.67 -23.55
CA ALA A 286 4.94 4.30 -24.49
C ALA A 286 4.49 4.48 -25.94
N ALA A 287 3.27 4.07 -26.29
CA ALA A 287 2.67 4.32 -27.60
C ALA A 287 2.51 5.82 -27.90
N GLY A 288 2.35 6.66 -26.86
CA GLY A 288 2.37 8.11 -26.95
C GLY A 288 3.78 8.72 -27.08
N GLY A 289 4.84 7.90 -27.15
CA GLY A 289 6.23 8.36 -27.34
C GLY A 289 7.00 8.69 -26.06
N SER A 290 6.52 8.26 -24.88
CA SER A 290 7.21 8.52 -23.62
C SER A 290 8.41 7.60 -23.42
N ALA A 291 9.62 8.16 -23.45
CA ALA A 291 10.85 7.44 -23.13
C ALA A 291 10.85 6.90 -21.68
N ARG A 292 10.29 7.66 -20.73
CA ARG A 292 10.13 7.24 -19.32
C ARG A 292 9.26 5.98 -19.22
N ALA A 293 8.14 5.94 -19.95
CA ALA A 293 7.24 4.78 -19.95
C ALA A 293 7.94 3.52 -20.49
N TYR A 294 8.71 3.64 -21.56
CA TYR A 294 9.50 2.53 -22.08
C TYR A 294 10.56 2.08 -21.08
N THR A 295 11.22 3.01 -20.39
CA THR A 295 12.20 2.65 -19.35
C THR A 295 11.53 1.89 -18.21
N MET A 296 10.39 2.34 -17.75
CA MET A 296 9.63 1.68 -16.68
C MET A 296 9.14 0.28 -17.10
N LEU A 297 8.63 0.11 -18.33
CA LEU A 297 8.27 -1.20 -18.88
C LEU A 297 9.48 -2.13 -18.91
N GLY A 298 10.63 -1.64 -19.37
CA GLY A 298 11.87 -2.39 -19.35
C GLY A 298 12.27 -2.86 -17.96
N LEU A 299 12.17 -2.00 -16.97
CA LEU A 299 12.45 -2.34 -15.57
C LEU A 299 11.44 -3.38 -15.02
N VAL A 300 10.16 -3.24 -15.34
CA VAL A 300 9.10 -4.17 -14.94
C VAL A 300 9.36 -5.57 -15.53
N TYR A 301 9.61 -5.66 -16.85
CA TYR A 301 9.90 -6.94 -17.51
C TYR A 301 11.24 -7.53 -17.08
N ARG A 302 12.23 -6.70 -16.81
CA ARG A 302 13.53 -7.12 -16.31
C ARG A 302 13.45 -7.68 -14.89
N SER A 303 12.65 -7.05 -14.03
CA SER A 303 12.59 -7.41 -12.61
C SER A 303 11.91 -8.75 -12.35
N GLY A 304 10.92 -9.15 -13.18
CA GLY A 304 10.08 -10.31 -12.92
C GLY A 304 9.24 -10.23 -11.62
N ALA A 305 9.22 -9.06 -10.97
CA ALA A 305 8.56 -8.88 -9.68
C ALA A 305 7.04 -8.75 -9.76
N VAL A 306 6.59 -8.27 -10.88
CA VAL A 306 5.20 -7.87 -11.15
C VAL A 306 4.56 -8.78 -12.17
N VAL A 307 5.31 -9.13 -13.20
CA VAL A 307 4.95 -10.08 -14.26
C VAL A 307 6.12 -11.04 -14.45
N PRO A 308 5.92 -12.19 -15.09
CA PRO A 308 7.03 -13.09 -15.42
C PRO A 308 8.16 -12.34 -16.12
N GLN A 309 9.38 -12.57 -15.65
CA GLN A 309 10.55 -11.93 -16.23
C GLN A 309 10.64 -12.23 -17.72
N ASN A 310 10.82 -11.19 -18.51
CA ASN A 310 11.03 -11.29 -19.96
C ASN A 310 12.12 -10.34 -20.40
N ILE A 311 13.34 -10.87 -20.49
CA ILE A 311 14.52 -10.09 -20.85
C ILE A 311 14.45 -9.56 -22.30
N SER A 312 13.82 -10.30 -23.23
CA SER A 312 13.63 -9.81 -24.59
C SER A 312 12.76 -8.55 -24.62
N LEU A 313 11.59 -8.58 -23.95
CA LEU A 313 10.72 -7.40 -23.86
C LEU A 313 11.38 -6.25 -23.09
N ALA A 314 12.21 -6.58 -22.09
CA ALA A 314 12.97 -5.55 -21.36
C ALA A 314 13.98 -4.84 -22.27
N LEU A 315 14.75 -5.60 -23.04
CA LEU A 315 15.72 -5.06 -24.01
C LEU A 315 15.04 -4.23 -25.09
N ASP A 316 13.94 -4.73 -25.68
CA ASP A 316 13.15 -4.00 -26.69
C ASP A 316 12.62 -2.67 -26.11
N SER A 317 12.12 -2.70 -24.88
CA SER A 317 11.63 -1.49 -24.20
C SER A 317 12.74 -0.47 -23.96
N PHE A 318 13.89 -0.92 -23.42
CA PHE A 318 15.03 -0.03 -23.20
C PHE A 318 15.62 0.51 -24.50
N GLU A 319 15.63 -0.27 -25.59
CA GLU A 319 16.07 0.20 -26.89
C GLU A 319 15.20 1.33 -27.43
N HIS A 320 13.86 1.21 -27.32
CA HIS A 320 12.94 2.27 -27.67
C HIS A 320 13.14 3.52 -26.80
N ALA A 321 13.31 3.35 -25.48
CA ALA A 321 13.59 4.46 -24.57
C ALA A 321 14.90 5.19 -24.95
N GLY A 322 15.94 4.44 -25.26
CA GLY A 322 17.24 5.01 -25.72
C GLY A 322 17.13 5.79 -27.02
N LYS A 323 16.37 5.26 -28.01
CA LYS A 323 16.09 5.95 -29.28
C LYS A 323 15.31 7.25 -29.09
N LEU A 324 14.48 7.33 -28.04
CA LEU A 324 13.73 8.52 -27.66
C LEU A 324 14.53 9.50 -26.78
N GLY A 325 15.83 9.23 -26.56
CA GLY A 325 16.76 10.11 -25.88
C GLY A 325 16.99 9.81 -24.40
N ASN A 326 16.44 8.73 -23.83
CA ASN A 326 16.76 8.32 -22.48
C ASN A 326 18.07 7.51 -22.44
N ALA A 327 19.17 8.19 -22.15
CA ALA A 327 20.50 7.59 -22.10
C ALA A 327 20.64 6.52 -21.00
N GLU A 328 19.93 6.64 -19.88
CA GLU A 328 19.94 5.63 -18.80
C GLU A 328 19.46 4.26 -19.29
N ALA A 329 18.57 4.23 -20.27
CA ALA A 329 18.07 2.99 -20.85
C ALA A 329 19.21 2.18 -21.51
N TYR A 330 20.16 2.83 -22.15
CA TYR A 330 21.34 2.15 -22.70
C TYR A 330 22.24 1.56 -21.62
N GLU A 331 22.38 2.26 -20.48
CA GLU A 331 23.10 1.72 -19.32
C GLU A 331 22.41 0.44 -18.79
N LEU A 332 21.08 0.46 -18.67
CA LEU A 332 20.30 -0.68 -18.23
C LEU A 332 20.39 -1.87 -19.20
N MET A 333 20.45 -1.61 -20.51
CA MET A 333 20.72 -2.65 -21.51
C MET A 333 22.14 -3.21 -21.38
N GLY A 334 23.12 -2.36 -21.19
CA GLY A 334 24.50 -2.75 -20.94
C GLY A 334 24.63 -3.68 -19.74
N ASP A 335 23.91 -3.37 -18.64
CA ASP A 335 23.86 -4.22 -17.44
C ASP A 335 23.28 -5.61 -17.74
N ILE A 336 22.27 -5.73 -18.63
CA ILE A 336 21.70 -7.01 -19.03
C ILE A 336 22.73 -7.81 -19.84
N TYR A 337 23.33 -7.23 -20.88
CA TYR A 337 24.32 -7.92 -21.72
C TYR A 337 25.60 -8.27 -20.97
N HIS A 338 25.93 -7.53 -19.92
CA HIS A 338 27.07 -7.83 -19.05
C HIS A 338 26.76 -8.95 -18.06
N SER A 339 25.49 -9.18 -17.71
CA SER A 339 25.07 -10.16 -16.71
C SER A 339 25.38 -11.60 -17.14
N LYS A 340 25.94 -12.40 -16.22
CA LYS A 340 26.20 -13.83 -16.44
C LYS A 340 24.91 -14.67 -16.49
N SER A 341 23.82 -14.20 -15.87
CA SER A 341 22.53 -14.90 -15.87
C SER A 341 21.81 -14.80 -17.22
N TYR A 342 22.24 -13.91 -18.09
CA TYR A 342 21.66 -13.77 -19.42
C TYR A 342 22.35 -14.69 -20.41
N THR A 343 21.58 -15.58 -21.06
CA THR A 343 22.09 -16.54 -22.05
C THR A 343 22.65 -15.89 -23.31
N GLY A 344 22.20 -14.67 -23.64
CA GLY A 344 22.71 -13.83 -24.73
C GLY A 344 23.80 -12.85 -24.30
N ARG A 345 24.59 -13.18 -23.28
CA ARG A 345 25.67 -12.34 -22.77
C ARG A 345 26.64 -11.92 -23.87
N ASP A 346 26.81 -10.62 -24.02
CA ASP A 346 27.74 -10.02 -24.96
C ASP A 346 28.43 -8.81 -24.33
N VAL A 347 29.68 -9.00 -23.96
CA VAL A 347 30.51 -7.98 -23.26
C VAL A 347 30.89 -6.82 -24.17
N ALA A 348 31.11 -7.10 -25.47
CA ALA A 348 31.40 -6.05 -26.41
C ALA A 348 30.21 -5.12 -26.60
N LYS A 349 29.02 -5.70 -26.77
CA LYS A 349 27.76 -4.96 -26.86
C LYS A 349 27.43 -4.20 -25.58
N ALA A 350 27.70 -4.80 -24.41
CA ALA A 350 27.57 -4.09 -23.11
C ALA A 350 28.46 -2.85 -23.06
N CYS A 351 29.72 -2.95 -23.50
CA CYS A 351 30.64 -1.84 -23.54
C CYS A 351 30.17 -0.71 -24.48
N GLU A 352 29.70 -1.07 -25.69
CA GLU A 352 29.11 -0.11 -26.65
C GLU A 352 27.90 0.63 -26.07
N LEU A 353 27.03 -0.09 -25.37
CA LEU A 353 25.84 0.48 -24.73
C LEU A 353 26.21 1.42 -23.59
N TYR A 354 27.17 1.06 -22.74
CA TYR A 354 27.68 1.97 -21.72
C TYR A 354 28.32 3.22 -22.30
N GLU A 355 29.04 3.11 -23.44
CA GLU A 355 29.58 4.27 -24.15
C GLU A 355 28.48 5.18 -24.71
N LEU A 356 27.40 4.60 -25.23
CA LEU A 356 26.24 5.38 -25.66
C LEU A 356 25.58 6.10 -24.49
N ALA A 357 25.41 5.42 -23.36
CA ALA A 357 24.87 6.02 -22.14
C ALA A 357 25.77 7.14 -21.60
N ALA A 358 27.09 6.94 -21.59
CA ALA A 358 28.05 7.95 -21.19
C ALA A 358 28.04 9.18 -22.11
N LYS A 359 27.94 8.99 -23.43
CA LYS A 359 27.75 10.08 -24.39
C LYS A 359 26.45 10.87 -24.13
N GLY A 360 25.45 10.22 -23.61
CA GLY A 360 24.18 10.82 -23.17
C GLY A 360 24.24 11.48 -21.79
N GLY A 361 25.42 11.52 -21.15
CA GLY A 361 25.63 12.21 -19.87
C GLY A 361 25.47 11.34 -18.63
N VAL A 362 25.35 10.00 -18.76
CA VAL A 362 25.25 9.08 -17.62
C VAL A 362 26.65 8.79 -17.08
N ALA A 363 27.03 9.44 -15.97
CA ALA A 363 28.38 9.34 -15.39
C ALA A 363 28.74 7.89 -14.95
N THR A 364 27.81 7.16 -14.40
CA THR A 364 27.97 5.76 -13.98
C THR A 364 28.28 4.82 -15.15
N ALA A 365 27.77 5.11 -16.33
CA ALA A 365 28.02 4.35 -17.54
C ALA A 365 29.45 4.52 -18.05
N GLU A 366 30.03 5.72 -17.90
CA GLU A 366 31.45 5.96 -18.25
C GLU A 366 32.37 5.14 -17.36
N GLU A 367 32.11 5.11 -16.06
CA GLU A 367 32.85 4.27 -15.11
C GLU A 367 32.74 2.77 -15.44
N LYS A 368 31.51 2.32 -15.79
CA LYS A 368 31.26 0.94 -16.18
C LYS A 368 31.96 0.56 -17.48
N ALA A 369 31.94 1.41 -18.49
CA ALA A 369 32.68 1.19 -19.74
C ALA A 369 34.19 1.12 -19.53
N ALA A 370 34.74 2.05 -18.74
CA ALA A 370 36.17 2.05 -18.37
C ALA A 370 36.57 0.79 -17.59
N SER A 371 35.67 0.35 -16.67
CA SER A 371 35.85 -0.84 -15.84
C SER A 371 35.86 -2.13 -16.68
N ILE A 372 35.01 -2.23 -17.70
CA ILE A 372 35.02 -3.37 -18.63
C ILE A 372 36.36 -3.37 -19.42
N ARG A 373 36.80 -2.21 -19.89
CA ARG A 373 38.08 -2.07 -20.60
C ARG A 373 39.28 -2.40 -19.70
N ALA A 374 39.23 -2.06 -18.41
CA ALA A 374 40.27 -2.34 -17.44
C ALA A 374 40.30 -3.77 -16.88
N SER A 375 39.73 -4.75 -17.59
CA SER A 375 39.70 -6.18 -17.22
C SER A 375 39.00 -6.55 -15.92
N ARG A 376 37.87 -5.86 -15.58
CA ARG A 376 36.98 -6.22 -14.49
C ARG A 376 36.57 -7.70 -14.48
N GLU A 377 36.33 -8.27 -15.66
CA GLU A 377 36.08 -9.70 -15.83
C GLU A 377 37.31 -10.56 -15.57
N GLY A 378 38.49 -10.06 -15.87
CA GLY A 378 39.72 -10.75 -15.56
C GLY A 378 39.86 -11.02 -14.06
N TYR A 379 39.56 -10.03 -13.21
CA TYR A 379 39.60 -10.22 -11.75
C TYR A 379 38.56 -11.24 -11.27
N TYR A 380 37.36 -11.23 -11.79
CA TYR A 380 36.33 -12.21 -11.42
C TYR A 380 36.69 -13.61 -11.91
N TYR A 381 37.10 -13.74 -13.18
CA TYR A 381 37.46 -15.01 -13.78
C TYR A 381 38.66 -15.64 -13.05
N HIS A 382 39.71 -14.86 -12.77
CA HIS A 382 40.87 -15.35 -12.02
C HIS A 382 40.50 -15.74 -10.60
N ALA A 383 39.68 -14.94 -9.93
CA ALA A 383 39.21 -15.26 -8.59
C ALA A 383 38.40 -16.58 -8.56
N THR A 384 37.56 -16.82 -9.54
CA THR A 384 36.78 -18.08 -9.62
C THR A 384 37.70 -19.29 -9.85
N ARG A 385 38.77 -19.11 -10.63
CA ARG A 385 39.74 -20.17 -10.88
C ARG A 385 40.60 -20.47 -9.65
N ASP A 386 40.93 -19.44 -8.88
CA ASP A 386 41.80 -19.56 -7.70
C ASP A 386 41.00 -19.97 -6.42
N GLU A 387 39.66 -20.12 -6.50
CA GLU A 387 38.76 -20.35 -5.36
C GLU A 387 39.20 -21.55 -4.51
N ASP A 388 39.60 -22.66 -5.15
CA ASP A 388 40.01 -23.88 -4.47
C ASP A 388 41.51 -23.94 -4.14
N THR A 389 42.34 -23.22 -4.88
CA THR A 389 43.82 -23.31 -4.79
C THR A 389 44.44 -22.22 -3.93
N ASP A 390 43.91 -21.01 -3.97
CA ASP A 390 44.35 -19.84 -3.19
C ASP A 390 43.16 -18.97 -2.79
N PRO A 391 42.44 -19.34 -1.71
CA PRO A 391 41.25 -18.64 -1.27
C PRO A 391 41.46 -17.15 -0.92
N GLU A 392 42.69 -16.78 -0.45
CA GLU A 392 42.99 -15.37 -0.14
C GLU A 392 43.12 -14.55 -1.41
N ARG A 393 43.73 -15.11 -2.45
CA ARG A 393 43.87 -14.46 -3.76
C ARG A 393 42.50 -14.35 -4.44
N ALA A 394 41.66 -15.42 -4.35
CA ALA A 394 40.32 -15.41 -4.83
C ALA A 394 39.46 -14.31 -4.16
N PHE A 395 39.55 -14.21 -2.82
CA PHE A 395 38.88 -13.14 -2.07
C PHE A 395 39.28 -11.75 -2.53
N ARG A 396 40.60 -11.49 -2.69
CA ARG A 396 41.10 -10.19 -3.20
C ARG A 396 40.58 -9.90 -4.61
N GLY A 397 40.56 -10.90 -5.48
CA GLY A 397 40.01 -10.78 -6.83
C GLY A 397 38.53 -10.45 -6.83
N TYR A 398 37.73 -11.13 -6.01
CA TYR A 398 36.30 -10.82 -5.84
C TYR A 398 36.08 -9.42 -5.26
N ALA A 399 36.87 -9.00 -4.28
CA ALA A 399 36.79 -7.67 -3.69
C ALA A 399 37.06 -6.57 -4.73
N ILE A 400 38.11 -6.68 -5.50
CA ILE A 400 38.46 -5.73 -6.58
C ILE A 400 37.33 -5.72 -7.63
N SER A 401 36.91 -6.89 -8.10
CA SER A 401 35.84 -7.02 -9.09
C SER A 401 34.49 -6.45 -8.62
N ALA A 402 34.15 -6.67 -7.35
CA ALA A 402 32.93 -6.11 -6.73
C ALA A 402 33.02 -4.59 -6.56
N MET A 403 34.17 -4.04 -6.18
CA MET A 403 34.44 -2.58 -6.13
C MET A 403 34.30 -1.94 -7.51
N MET A 404 34.67 -2.64 -8.56
CA MET A 404 34.47 -2.24 -9.95
C MET A 404 33.01 -2.42 -10.42
N GLY A 405 32.12 -2.88 -9.56
CA GLY A 405 30.69 -3.04 -9.80
C GLY A 405 30.30 -4.39 -10.43
N CYS A 406 31.10 -5.45 -10.32
CA CYS A 406 30.74 -6.79 -10.78
C CYS A 406 29.71 -7.42 -9.84
N ILE A 407 28.46 -7.58 -10.29
CA ILE A 407 27.37 -8.11 -9.46
C ILE A 407 27.64 -9.55 -9.01
N PRO A 408 28.03 -10.52 -9.89
CA PRO A 408 28.42 -11.86 -9.45
C PRO A 408 29.57 -11.86 -8.45
N ALA A 409 30.55 -10.96 -8.61
CA ALA A 409 31.65 -10.82 -7.65
C ALA A 409 31.16 -10.33 -6.28
N MET A 410 30.13 -9.44 -6.24
CA MET A 410 29.52 -9.02 -4.98
C MET A 410 28.87 -10.19 -4.25
N LEU A 411 28.19 -11.10 -4.97
CA LEU A 411 27.61 -12.30 -4.37
C LEU A 411 28.71 -13.22 -3.83
N LYS A 412 29.74 -13.48 -4.62
CA LYS A 412 30.90 -14.29 -4.21
C LYS A 412 31.62 -13.68 -3.00
N LEU A 413 31.79 -12.37 -3.00
CA LEU A 413 32.39 -11.65 -1.88
C LEU A 413 31.53 -11.78 -0.61
N ALA A 414 30.19 -11.74 -0.74
CA ALA A 414 29.27 -11.98 0.36
C ALA A 414 29.42 -13.41 0.91
N GLU A 415 29.57 -14.42 0.05
CA GLU A 415 29.83 -15.81 0.43
C GLU A 415 31.16 -15.94 1.19
N CYS A 416 32.22 -15.30 0.71
CA CYS A 416 33.53 -15.27 1.37
C CYS A 416 33.43 -14.71 2.80
N TYR A 417 32.75 -13.57 3.00
CA TYR A 417 32.52 -13.02 4.33
C TYR A 417 31.61 -13.89 5.21
N ALA A 418 30.58 -14.53 4.62
CA ALA A 418 29.67 -15.38 5.35
C ALA A 418 30.34 -16.65 5.90
N LEU A 419 31.22 -17.25 5.11
CA LEU A 419 31.88 -18.51 5.41
C LEU A 419 33.27 -18.34 6.03
N GLY A 420 33.93 -17.20 5.80
CA GLY A 420 35.30 -16.95 6.20
C GLY A 420 36.31 -17.55 5.23
N ILE A 421 36.00 -17.55 3.91
CA ILE A 421 36.86 -18.09 2.86
C ILE A 421 37.82 -16.99 2.40
N GLY A 422 39.11 -17.20 2.54
CA GLY A 422 40.14 -16.20 2.18
C GLY A 422 40.13 -14.92 3.01
N THR A 423 39.27 -14.83 4.02
CA THR A 423 39.12 -13.67 4.91
C THR A 423 38.56 -14.08 6.27
N ARG A 424 38.58 -13.18 7.25
CA ARG A 424 37.85 -13.40 8.52
C ARG A 424 36.34 -13.32 8.27
N LYS A 425 35.60 -14.18 8.97
CA LYS A 425 34.17 -14.22 8.91
C LYS A 425 33.57 -12.90 9.42
N ASP A 426 32.79 -12.23 8.57
CA ASP A 426 32.05 -11.02 8.92
C ASP A 426 30.61 -11.10 8.38
N ARG A 427 29.66 -11.33 9.30
CA ARG A 427 28.27 -11.54 8.97
C ARG A 427 27.55 -10.25 8.54
N SER A 428 28.02 -9.08 9.02
CA SER A 428 27.43 -7.80 8.65
C SER A 428 27.80 -7.42 7.23
N LEU A 429 29.09 -7.54 6.88
CA LEU A 429 29.54 -7.32 5.50
C LEU A 429 28.92 -8.34 4.53
N ALA A 430 28.76 -9.59 4.94
CA ALA A 430 28.06 -10.59 4.13
C ALA A 430 26.64 -10.15 3.80
N PHE A 431 25.89 -9.70 4.81
CA PHE A 431 24.54 -9.19 4.61
C PHE A 431 24.51 -8.01 3.65
N ASP A 432 25.39 -7.02 3.82
CA ASP A 432 25.44 -5.81 2.97
C ASP A 432 25.70 -6.16 1.49
N TYR A 433 26.61 -7.10 1.23
CA TYR A 433 26.88 -7.53 -0.14
C TYR A 433 25.77 -8.42 -0.73
N TYR A 434 25.12 -9.28 0.06
CA TYR A 434 23.92 -9.98 -0.38
C TYR A 434 22.79 -8.99 -0.75
N GLN A 435 22.60 -7.94 0.06
CA GLN A 435 21.60 -6.92 -0.21
C GLN A 435 21.94 -6.11 -1.48
N LYS A 436 23.21 -5.71 -1.66
CA LYS A 436 23.66 -5.04 -2.88
C LYS A 436 23.45 -5.91 -4.11
N SER A 437 23.79 -7.21 -4.03
CA SER A 437 23.59 -8.17 -5.11
C SER A 437 22.10 -8.36 -5.45
N ALA A 438 21.26 -8.47 -4.42
CA ALA A 438 19.81 -8.60 -4.59
C ALA A 438 19.17 -7.31 -5.14
N ASN A 439 19.62 -6.13 -4.67
CA ASN A 439 19.17 -4.83 -5.20
C ASN A 439 19.62 -4.62 -6.65
N ALA A 440 20.77 -5.19 -7.02
CA ALA A 440 21.26 -5.22 -8.40
C ALA A 440 20.52 -6.25 -9.28
N GLY A 441 19.55 -7.00 -8.73
CA GLY A 441 18.68 -7.91 -9.47
C GLY A 441 19.21 -9.34 -9.58
N LEU A 442 20.29 -9.70 -8.89
CA LEU A 442 20.83 -11.07 -8.93
C LEU A 442 19.91 -12.04 -8.15
N GLU A 443 19.32 -13.00 -8.86
CA GLU A 443 18.30 -13.91 -8.31
C GLU A 443 18.85 -14.81 -7.22
N GLU A 444 20.07 -15.29 -7.39
CA GLU A 444 20.76 -16.16 -6.45
C GLU A 444 21.01 -15.50 -5.09
N ALA A 445 20.96 -14.17 -5.02
CA ALA A 445 21.16 -13.42 -3.79
C ALA A 445 19.93 -13.39 -2.88
N TYR A 446 18.70 -13.65 -3.40
CA TYR A 446 17.50 -13.58 -2.58
C TYR A 446 17.43 -14.66 -1.52
N PHE A 447 17.88 -15.87 -1.83
CA PHE A 447 17.88 -16.93 -0.83
C PHE A 447 18.79 -16.61 0.35
N PRO A 448 20.10 -16.34 0.17
CA PRO A 448 20.98 -15.97 1.29
C PRO A 448 20.52 -14.70 2.01
N LEU A 449 19.99 -13.70 1.29
CA LEU A 449 19.43 -12.49 1.91
C LEU A 449 18.21 -12.84 2.80
N GLY A 450 17.32 -13.71 2.33
CA GLY A 450 16.18 -14.21 3.11
C GLY A 450 16.62 -14.97 4.35
N ILE A 451 17.70 -15.78 4.28
CA ILE A 451 18.31 -16.46 5.42
C ILE A 451 18.88 -15.46 6.44
N CYS A 452 19.54 -14.39 5.98
CA CYS A 452 20.03 -13.35 6.87
C CYS A 452 18.92 -12.74 7.72
N TYR A 453 17.81 -12.37 7.11
CA TYR A 453 16.65 -11.85 7.82
C TYR A 453 15.94 -12.90 8.70
N SER A 454 15.86 -14.18 8.24
CA SER A 454 15.15 -15.23 8.97
C SER A 454 15.89 -15.73 10.22
N ARG A 455 17.20 -15.58 10.24
CA ARG A 455 18.06 -16.04 11.34
C ARG A 455 18.71 -14.92 12.14
N GLY A 456 18.53 -13.68 11.74
CA GLY A 456 19.18 -12.53 12.35
C GLY A 456 20.71 -12.55 12.17
N VAL A 457 21.19 -12.96 10.98
CA VAL A 457 22.61 -13.09 10.69
C VAL A 457 23.11 -11.84 9.95
N GLY A 458 23.93 -11.04 10.62
CA GLY A 458 24.42 -9.78 10.07
C GLY A 458 23.41 -8.64 10.07
N VAL A 459 22.14 -8.92 10.40
CA VAL A 459 21.05 -7.98 10.49
C VAL A 459 20.08 -8.46 11.58
N ALA A 460 19.28 -7.56 12.14
CA ALA A 460 18.23 -7.96 13.09
C ALA A 460 17.20 -8.88 12.39
N PHE A 461 16.68 -9.88 13.15
CA PHE A 461 15.60 -10.73 12.66
C PHE A 461 14.42 -9.90 12.15
N ASN A 462 13.98 -10.18 10.94
CA ASN A 462 12.82 -9.54 10.34
C ASN A 462 11.99 -10.56 9.56
N PHE A 463 10.84 -10.91 10.13
CA PHE A 463 9.95 -11.93 9.55
C PHE A 463 9.46 -11.56 8.15
N ASP A 464 9.01 -10.30 7.96
CA ASP A 464 8.38 -9.87 6.70
C ASP A 464 9.40 -9.80 5.56
N MET A 465 10.59 -9.25 5.84
CA MET A 465 11.69 -9.23 4.87
C MET A 465 12.20 -10.64 4.56
N ALA A 466 12.23 -11.54 5.53
CA ALA A 466 12.59 -12.95 5.31
C ALA A 466 11.58 -13.61 4.36
N VAL A 467 10.27 -13.48 4.65
CA VAL A 467 9.20 -14.03 3.80
C VAL A 467 9.28 -13.47 2.39
N LYS A 468 9.44 -12.14 2.25
CA LYS A 468 9.54 -11.46 0.95
C LYS A 468 10.66 -12.04 0.09
N ASN A 469 11.87 -12.12 0.63
CA ASN A 469 13.05 -12.59 -0.11
C ASN A 469 13.00 -14.10 -0.38
N LEU A 470 12.61 -14.91 0.61
CA LEU A 470 12.49 -16.37 0.43
C LEU A 470 11.37 -16.72 -0.57
N THR A 471 10.25 -16.00 -0.55
CA THR A 471 9.18 -16.20 -1.55
C THR A 471 9.68 -15.87 -2.96
N ARG A 472 10.50 -14.83 -3.06
CA ARG A 472 11.10 -14.45 -4.34
C ARG A 472 12.08 -15.51 -4.84
N ALA A 473 12.95 -16.01 -3.96
CA ALA A 473 13.86 -17.11 -4.28
C ALA A 473 13.11 -18.38 -4.72
N TYR A 474 12.00 -18.73 -4.02
CA TYR A 474 11.18 -19.89 -4.38
C TYR A 474 10.52 -19.72 -5.75
N LYS A 475 9.97 -18.52 -6.05
CA LYS A 475 9.38 -18.24 -7.36
C LYS A 475 10.39 -18.32 -8.51
N ASN A 476 11.68 -18.05 -8.23
CA ASN A 476 12.79 -18.17 -9.16
C ASN A 476 13.36 -19.60 -9.24
N GLY A 477 12.67 -20.58 -8.65
CA GLY A 477 13.04 -22.00 -8.73
C GLY A 477 13.94 -22.52 -7.61
N ASP A 478 14.29 -21.71 -6.60
CA ASP A 478 15.08 -22.21 -5.46
C ASP A 478 14.19 -22.96 -4.46
N GLU A 479 14.13 -24.29 -4.60
CA GLU A 479 13.37 -25.16 -3.71
C GLU A 479 13.85 -25.12 -2.23
N ARG A 480 15.07 -24.67 -1.95
CA ARG A 480 15.58 -24.50 -0.57
C ARG A 480 14.78 -23.43 0.15
N ALA A 481 14.33 -22.40 -0.57
CA ALA A 481 13.55 -21.32 -0.01
C ALA A 481 12.19 -21.79 0.54
N LYS A 482 11.53 -22.77 -0.12
CA LYS A 482 10.29 -23.39 0.36
C LYS A 482 10.45 -24.03 1.74
N LYS A 483 11.53 -24.77 1.94
CA LYS A 483 11.81 -25.42 3.23
C LYS A 483 12.01 -24.39 4.35
N GLU A 484 12.72 -23.32 4.07
CA GLU A 484 12.97 -22.25 5.07
C GLU A 484 11.71 -21.43 5.34
N LEU A 485 10.86 -21.19 4.36
CA LEU A 485 9.54 -20.56 4.55
C LEU A 485 8.68 -21.37 5.50
N VAL A 486 8.55 -22.67 5.27
CA VAL A 486 7.79 -23.57 6.17
C VAL A 486 8.34 -23.49 7.59
N ARG A 487 9.66 -23.61 7.76
CA ARG A 487 10.34 -23.50 9.07
C ARG A 487 10.07 -22.16 9.76
N LEU A 488 10.11 -21.08 9.00
CA LEU A 488 9.88 -19.71 9.52
C LEU A 488 8.45 -19.55 10.05
N TYR A 489 7.45 -20.05 9.31
CA TYR A 489 6.06 -20.02 9.74
C TYR A 489 5.79 -20.94 10.93
N GLU A 490 6.42 -22.14 10.96
CA GLU A 490 6.31 -23.05 12.10
C GLU A 490 6.91 -22.43 13.38
N ASN A 491 8.06 -21.76 13.28
CA ASN A 491 8.67 -21.07 14.41
C ASN A 491 7.78 -19.93 14.92
N LYS A 492 7.14 -19.15 14.03
CA LYS A 492 6.19 -18.10 14.41
C LYS A 492 4.99 -18.70 15.15
N LYS A 493 4.44 -19.82 14.66
CA LYS A 493 3.35 -20.53 15.32
C LYS A 493 3.76 -21.04 16.71
N ARG A 494 4.95 -21.63 16.82
CA ARG A 494 5.48 -22.12 18.10
C ARG A 494 5.65 -20.98 19.12
N HIS A 495 6.26 -19.86 18.70
CA HIS A 495 6.43 -18.69 19.58
C HIS A 495 5.09 -18.13 20.08
N LEU A 496 4.06 -18.08 19.20
CA LEU A 496 2.72 -17.68 19.60
C LEU A 496 2.12 -18.66 20.62
N ALA A 497 2.29 -19.96 20.39
CA ALA A 497 1.85 -21.01 21.32
C ALA A 497 2.52 -20.88 22.70
N ASP A 498 3.84 -20.64 22.75
CA ASP A 498 4.59 -20.43 23.98
C ASP A 498 4.11 -19.18 24.73
N LYS A 499 3.80 -18.10 24.02
CA LYS A 499 3.27 -16.85 24.59
C LYS A 499 1.88 -17.08 25.22
N LEU A 500 0.98 -17.74 24.49
CA LEU A 500 -0.35 -18.11 24.99
C LEU A 500 -0.26 -19.02 26.21
N TYR A 501 0.60 -20.02 26.17
CA TYR A 501 0.83 -20.90 27.32
C TYR A 501 1.34 -20.13 28.54
N SER A 502 2.30 -19.22 28.36
CA SER A 502 2.82 -18.38 29.45
C SER A 502 1.74 -17.48 30.05
N GLN A 503 0.84 -16.95 29.20
CA GLN A 503 -0.32 -16.19 29.66
C GLN A 503 -1.28 -17.04 30.49
N ALA A 504 -1.61 -18.26 30.02
CA ALA A 504 -2.46 -19.19 30.74
C ALA A 504 -1.86 -19.56 32.12
N MET A 505 -0.55 -19.79 32.19
CA MET A 505 0.13 -20.07 33.46
C MET A 505 0.05 -18.91 34.46
N ARG A 506 0.12 -17.66 33.99
CA ARG A 506 -0.11 -16.46 34.84
C ARG A 506 -1.55 -16.42 35.38
N LEU A 507 -2.53 -16.74 34.55
CA LEU A 507 -3.95 -16.80 34.94
C LEU A 507 -4.20 -17.93 35.96
N ILE A 508 -3.58 -19.08 35.81
CA ILE A 508 -3.63 -20.18 36.79
C ILE A 508 -3.04 -19.73 38.14
N TYR A 509 -1.91 -19.05 38.12
CA TYR A 509 -1.30 -18.50 39.33
C TYR A 509 -2.21 -17.48 40.03
N GLN A 510 -2.96 -16.68 39.25
CA GLN A 510 -3.95 -15.73 39.76
C GLN A 510 -5.29 -16.37 40.16
N LYS A 511 -5.42 -17.71 40.07
CA LYS A 511 -6.66 -18.49 40.34
C LYS A 511 -7.82 -18.18 39.37
N LYS A 512 -7.52 -17.55 38.21
CA LYS A 512 -8.49 -17.24 37.15
C LYS A 512 -8.61 -18.43 36.20
N PHE A 513 -9.09 -19.56 36.71
CA PHE A 513 -9.05 -20.83 35.99
C PHE A 513 -9.91 -20.86 34.73
N SER A 514 -11.09 -20.23 34.74
CA SER A 514 -11.96 -20.18 33.57
C SER A 514 -11.35 -19.38 32.41
N GLU A 515 -10.63 -18.29 32.71
CA GLU A 515 -9.89 -17.52 31.70
C GLU A 515 -8.68 -18.33 31.21
N ALA A 516 -7.98 -19.03 32.11
CA ALA A 516 -6.86 -19.88 31.73
C ALA A 516 -7.26 -21.01 30.78
N VAL A 517 -8.43 -21.64 31.00
CA VAL A 517 -8.99 -22.67 30.10
C VAL A 517 -9.16 -22.10 28.69
N LYS A 518 -9.76 -20.93 28.55
CA LYS A 518 -9.96 -20.27 27.23
C LYS A 518 -8.63 -20.08 26.51
N VAL A 519 -7.61 -19.57 27.18
CA VAL A 519 -6.28 -19.35 26.60
C VAL A 519 -5.58 -20.66 26.27
N LEU A 520 -5.69 -21.67 27.11
CA LEU A 520 -5.11 -23.01 26.85
C LEU A 520 -5.77 -23.68 25.64
N THR A 521 -7.08 -23.55 25.49
CA THR A 521 -7.81 -24.10 24.33
C THR A 521 -7.25 -23.53 23.02
N VAL A 522 -6.98 -22.23 22.97
CA VAL A 522 -6.33 -21.61 21.80
C VAL A 522 -4.89 -22.12 21.63
N ALA A 523 -4.11 -22.24 22.71
CA ALA A 523 -2.73 -22.72 22.63
C ALA A 523 -2.64 -24.19 22.14
N ILE A 524 -3.66 -24.99 22.35
CA ILE A 524 -3.76 -26.39 21.87
C ILE A 524 -3.88 -26.44 20.35
N GLU A 525 -4.59 -25.51 19.72
CA GLU A 525 -4.71 -25.47 18.25
C GLU A 525 -3.34 -25.30 17.57
N PHE A 526 -2.39 -24.65 18.24
CA PHE A 526 -1.00 -24.55 17.82
C PHE A 526 -0.14 -25.77 18.25
N LYS A 527 -0.76 -26.87 18.67
CA LYS A 527 -0.11 -28.11 19.08
C LYS A 527 0.94 -27.93 20.19
N HIS A 528 0.66 -27.10 21.19
CA HIS A 528 1.57 -26.86 22.31
C HIS A 528 1.43 -27.96 23.38
N PRO A 529 2.42 -28.85 23.54
CA PRO A 529 2.23 -30.08 24.35
C PRO A 529 1.95 -29.79 25.83
N LYS A 530 2.64 -28.79 26.40
CA LYS A 530 2.43 -28.42 27.81
C LYS A 530 1.04 -27.81 28.05
N ALA A 531 0.47 -27.09 27.04
CA ALA A 531 -0.87 -26.55 27.15
C ALA A 531 -1.92 -27.66 27.16
N VAL A 532 -1.78 -28.66 26.29
CA VAL A 532 -2.63 -29.86 26.26
C VAL A 532 -2.64 -30.54 27.60
N TYR A 533 -1.44 -30.78 28.17
CA TYR A 533 -1.30 -31.43 29.45
C TYR A 533 -1.91 -30.61 30.60
N THR A 534 -1.65 -29.30 30.62
CA THR A 534 -2.17 -28.41 31.66
C THR A 534 -3.69 -28.31 31.62
N LEU A 535 -4.27 -28.29 30.42
CA LEU A 535 -5.73 -28.32 30.26
C LEU A 535 -6.31 -29.66 30.79
N GLY A 536 -5.65 -30.78 30.52
CA GLY A 536 -6.02 -32.06 31.10
C GLY A 536 -6.06 -32.03 32.64
N CYS A 537 -5.06 -31.38 33.29
CA CYS A 537 -5.09 -31.17 34.74
C CYS A 537 -6.28 -30.33 35.21
N LEU A 538 -6.66 -29.28 34.49
CA LEU A 538 -7.80 -28.43 34.85
C LEU A 538 -9.12 -29.21 34.76
N TYR A 539 -9.32 -30.05 33.73
CA TYR A 539 -10.48 -30.95 33.62
C TYR A 539 -10.48 -32.07 34.66
N GLU A 540 -9.31 -32.65 35.00
CA GLU A 540 -9.20 -33.70 36.04
C GLU A 540 -9.69 -33.18 37.40
N PHE A 541 -9.39 -31.93 37.75
CA PHE A 541 -9.72 -31.32 39.04
C PHE A 541 -10.94 -30.40 39.03
N GLY A 542 -11.64 -30.25 37.89
CA GLY A 542 -12.81 -29.36 37.77
C GLY A 542 -12.50 -27.88 38.07
N ARG A 543 -11.34 -27.39 37.65
CA ARG A 543 -10.91 -26.01 37.91
C ARG A 543 -11.17 -25.13 36.69
N GLY A 544 -12.19 -24.28 36.81
CA GLY A 544 -12.62 -23.37 35.74
C GLY A 544 -13.45 -24.06 34.64
N VAL A 545 -13.65 -25.36 34.74
CA VAL A 545 -14.48 -26.22 33.89
C VAL A 545 -15.11 -27.33 34.76
N GLU A 546 -16.15 -27.97 34.27
CA GLU A 546 -16.70 -29.16 34.91
C GLU A 546 -15.67 -30.29 34.88
N CYS A 547 -15.67 -31.09 35.97
CA CYS A 547 -14.74 -32.21 36.09
C CYS A 547 -15.09 -33.30 35.06
N ASP A 548 -14.19 -33.52 34.10
CA ASP A 548 -14.28 -34.59 33.11
C ASP A 548 -12.96 -35.37 33.06
N LYS A 549 -12.92 -36.48 33.80
CA LYS A 549 -11.75 -37.35 33.88
C LYS A 549 -11.48 -38.11 32.57
N ARG A 550 -12.52 -38.36 31.76
CA ARG A 550 -12.37 -39.06 30.48
C ARG A 550 -11.70 -38.14 29.46
N TYR A 551 -12.21 -36.92 29.34
CA TYR A 551 -11.59 -35.91 28.48
C TYR A 551 -10.18 -35.53 28.94
N ALA A 552 -9.94 -35.44 30.25
CA ALA A 552 -8.59 -35.23 30.79
C ALA A 552 -7.61 -36.36 30.36
N TYR A 553 -8.05 -37.61 30.37
CA TYR A 553 -7.24 -38.74 29.91
C TYR A 553 -6.92 -38.66 28.41
N ASP A 554 -7.89 -38.27 27.59
CA ASP A 554 -7.69 -38.05 26.15
C ASP A 554 -6.66 -36.93 25.89
N LEU A 555 -6.73 -35.82 26.64
CA LEU A 555 -5.75 -34.75 26.58
C LEU A 555 -4.34 -35.20 27.01
N TYR A 556 -4.22 -36.00 28.05
CA TYR A 556 -2.93 -36.57 28.46
C TYR A 556 -2.34 -37.48 27.37
N THR A 557 -3.15 -38.32 26.78
CA THR A 557 -2.75 -39.19 25.67
C THR A 557 -2.33 -38.37 24.45
N ALA A 558 -3.04 -37.31 24.14
CA ALA A 558 -2.67 -36.38 23.07
C ALA A 558 -1.32 -35.70 23.34
N ALA A 559 -1.09 -35.23 24.58
CA ALA A 559 0.18 -34.61 24.97
C ALA A 559 1.36 -35.62 24.86
N GLU A 560 1.14 -36.89 25.22
CA GLU A 560 2.16 -37.95 25.07
C GLU A 560 2.52 -38.22 23.61
N LYS A 561 1.54 -38.28 22.72
CA LYS A 561 1.77 -38.43 21.27
C LYS A 561 2.57 -37.24 20.69
N MET A 562 2.52 -36.08 21.34
CA MET A 562 3.32 -34.88 20.98
C MET A 562 4.74 -34.91 21.59
N SER A 563 5.23 -36.09 22.02
CA SER A 563 6.59 -36.30 22.59
C SER A 563 6.87 -35.59 23.93
N PHE A 564 5.82 -35.35 24.73
CA PHE A 564 5.96 -34.79 26.08
C PHE A 564 6.30 -35.89 27.10
N LYS A 565 7.47 -36.57 26.94
CA LYS A 565 7.82 -37.77 27.72
C LYS A 565 8.62 -37.53 29.00
N ASP A 566 9.55 -36.59 29.03
CA ASP A 566 10.67 -36.61 29.97
C ASP A 566 10.55 -35.83 31.29
N THR A 567 9.47 -35.08 31.52
CA THR A 567 9.35 -34.30 32.76
C THR A 567 8.02 -34.49 33.47
N ARG A 568 7.33 -35.58 33.16
CA ARG A 568 5.94 -35.85 33.57
C ARG A 568 5.71 -35.75 35.07
N SER A 569 6.54 -36.39 35.88
CA SER A 569 6.34 -36.41 37.35
C SER A 569 6.62 -35.06 38.01
N LYS A 570 7.71 -34.38 37.64
CA LYS A 570 8.10 -33.09 38.17
C LYS A 570 7.17 -31.97 37.66
N TYR A 571 6.82 -32.00 36.39
CA TYR A 571 5.90 -31.08 35.77
C TYR A 571 4.49 -31.22 36.36
N LYS A 572 3.99 -32.48 36.48
CA LYS A 572 2.70 -32.79 37.12
C LYS A 572 2.65 -32.26 38.55
N SER A 573 3.69 -32.48 39.35
CA SER A 573 3.74 -32.01 40.75
C SER A 573 3.69 -30.48 40.87
N ASN A 574 4.36 -29.75 39.97
CA ASN A 574 4.34 -28.27 39.93
C ASN A 574 2.97 -27.73 39.55
N ILE A 575 2.36 -28.23 38.49
CA ILE A 575 1.03 -27.84 38.06
C ILE A 575 -0.01 -28.18 39.12
N LEU A 576 0.03 -29.37 39.71
CA LEU A 576 -0.89 -29.77 40.79
C LEU A 576 -0.76 -28.89 42.04
N ARG A 577 0.46 -28.43 42.38
CA ARG A 577 0.67 -27.47 43.49
C ARG A 577 0.00 -26.13 43.21
N MET A 578 -0.02 -25.68 41.96
CA MET A 578 -0.67 -24.42 41.54
C MET A 578 -2.20 -24.56 41.46
N ILE A 579 -2.71 -25.70 41.04
CA ILE A 579 -4.15 -25.97 40.86
C ILE A 579 -4.85 -26.33 42.20
N LYS A 580 -4.17 -27.05 43.13
CA LYS A 580 -4.75 -27.48 44.42
C LYS A 580 -4.75 -26.40 45.47
N LYS A 581 -3.81 -25.44 45.45
CA LYS A 581 -3.81 -24.25 46.26
C LYS A 581 -4.84 -23.20 45.74
#